data_836e8bfbc316e6c3b6216f82efc91896
#
_entry.id   836e8bfbc316e6c3b6216f82efc91896
#
_cell.length_a   1.000
_cell.length_b   1.000
_cell.length_c   1.000
_cell.angle_alpha   90.00
_cell.angle_beta   90.00
_cell.angle_gamma   90.00
#
_symmetry.space_group_name_H-M   'P 1'
#
loop_
_entity.id
_entity.type
_entity.pdbx_description
1 polymer ?
#
loop_
_entity_poly.entity_id
_entity_poly.type
_entity_poly.pdbx_seq_one_letter_code
_entity_poly.pdbx_strand_id
1 'polypeptide(L)'
;VYFAPELRHLVWQTSDLAEHHSAILAWQHAYPAENLLPPIIVDLREDNWPGDFDAVFSANTAHIVGWPLVEQMFALVGRHLPKGGVFALYGPFNYNGEYTSDSNRTFDHMLRRRNPASGIRDFEQIVATANRHGLMLQHDHAMPANNRLLQFRKLTPE
;
A
#
# COMPACT_ATOMS: atom_id res chain seq x y z
N VAL A 1 -4.88 1.77 -13.90
CA VAL A 1 -5.20 1.50 -15.33
C VAL A 1 -4.81 0.08 -15.76
N TYR A 2 -3.73 -0.49 -15.23
CA TYR A 2 -3.26 -1.83 -15.66
C TYR A 2 -4.13 -2.97 -15.14
N PHE A 3 -4.45 -3.00 -13.85
CA PHE A 3 -5.17 -4.11 -13.23
C PHE A 3 -6.68 -4.13 -13.55
N ALA A 4 -7.31 -2.98 -13.71
CA ALA A 4 -8.75 -2.92 -13.90
C ALA A 4 -9.23 -3.71 -15.14
N PRO A 5 -8.65 -3.56 -16.34
CA PRO A 5 -9.08 -4.35 -17.49
C PRO A 5 -8.77 -5.85 -17.38
N GLU A 6 -7.75 -6.23 -16.59
CA GLU A 6 -7.38 -7.64 -16.37
C GLU A 6 -8.26 -8.30 -15.28
N LEU A 7 -8.71 -7.54 -14.29
CA LEU A 7 -9.49 -8.01 -13.15
C LEU A 7 -10.92 -7.45 -13.21
N ARG A 8 -11.64 -7.77 -14.28
CA ARG A 8 -12.98 -7.21 -14.59
C ARG A 8 -14.05 -7.53 -13.57
N HIS A 9 -13.84 -8.53 -12.73
CA HIS A 9 -14.76 -8.90 -11.62
C HIS A 9 -14.63 -7.97 -10.41
N LEU A 10 -13.60 -7.09 -10.39
CA LEU A 10 -13.38 -6.10 -9.34
C LEU A 10 -13.77 -4.71 -9.84
N VAL A 11 -14.22 -3.88 -8.90
CA VAL A 11 -14.36 -2.42 -9.10
C VAL A 11 -13.17 -1.76 -8.42
N TRP A 12 -12.39 -0.99 -9.17
CA TRP A 12 -11.19 -0.31 -8.70
C TRP A 12 -11.49 1.15 -8.37
N GLN A 13 -11.51 1.46 -7.07
CA GLN A 13 -11.52 2.84 -6.60
C GLN A 13 -10.07 3.31 -6.42
N THR A 14 -9.63 4.23 -7.27
CA THR A 14 -8.32 4.88 -7.09
C THR A 14 -8.39 5.94 -6.00
N SER A 15 -7.28 6.16 -5.31
CA SER A 15 -7.17 7.18 -4.26
C SER A 15 -5.77 7.74 -4.18
N ASP A 16 -5.67 9.02 -3.85
CA ASP A 16 -4.42 9.72 -3.54
C ASP A 16 -4.75 11.06 -2.88
N LEU A 17 -3.70 11.85 -2.56
CA LEU A 17 -3.86 13.25 -2.21
C LEU A 17 -4.49 14.03 -3.37
N ALA A 18 -5.26 15.08 -3.07
CA ALA A 18 -5.98 15.86 -4.08
C ALA A 18 -5.06 16.40 -5.18
N GLU A 19 -3.84 16.80 -4.85
CA GLU A 19 -2.84 17.34 -5.77
C GLU A 19 -2.39 16.35 -6.86
N HIS A 20 -2.54 15.03 -6.62
CA HIS A 20 -2.18 13.99 -7.59
C HIS A 20 -3.34 13.55 -8.49
N HIS A 21 -4.58 13.98 -8.22
CA HIS A 21 -5.76 13.52 -8.96
C HIS A 21 -5.72 13.84 -10.45
N SER A 22 -5.17 15.01 -10.83
CA SER A 22 -5.05 15.38 -12.25
C SER A 22 -4.21 14.39 -13.05
N ALA A 23 -3.10 13.90 -12.48
CA ALA A 23 -2.25 12.90 -13.12
C ALA A 23 -2.96 11.54 -13.22
N ILE A 24 -3.68 11.11 -12.17
CA ILE A 24 -4.46 9.87 -12.17
C ILE A 24 -5.55 9.93 -13.25
N LEU A 25 -6.30 11.04 -13.31
CA LEU A 25 -7.35 11.24 -14.32
C LEU A 25 -6.79 11.23 -15.74
N ALA A 26 -5.62 11.83 -15.98
CA ALA A 26 -4.96 11.78 -17.29
C ALA A 26 -4.65 10.34 -17.72
N TRP A 27 -4.17 9.49 -16.81
CA TRP A 27 -3.93 8.08 -17.07
C TRP A 27 -5.24 7.30 -17.32
N GLN A 28 -6.30 7.58 -16.56
CA GLN A 28 -7.60 6.96 -16.74
C GLN A 28 -8.24 7.33 -18.08
N HIS A 29 -8.08 8.59 -18.53
CA HIS A 29 -8.52 9.02 -19.85
C HIS A 29 -7.75 8.32 -20.98
N ALA A 30 -6.44 8.16 -20.84
CA ALA A 30 -5.62 7.49 -21.84
C ALA A 30 -5.89 5.98 -21.93
N TYR A 31 -6.26 5.36 -20.81
CA TYR A 31 -6.51 3.92 -20.68
C TYR A 31 -7.81 3.66 -19.91
N PRO A 32 -8.96 3.92 -20.51
CA PRO A 32 -10.25 3.77 -19.85
C PRO A 32 -10.59 2.31 -19.58
N ALA A 33 -11.26 2.07 -18.45
CA ALA A 33 -11.85 0.79 -18.10
C ALA A 33 -13.16 1.02 -17.35
N GLU A 34 -14.20 0.25 -17.65
CA GLU A 34 -15.54 0.42 -17.07
C GLU A 34 -15.57 0.23 -15.55
N ASN A 35 -14.66 -0.60 -15.05
CA ASN A 35 -14.54 -0.93 -13.61
C ASN A 35 -13.50 -0.08 -12.88
N LEU A 36 -13.01 1.02 -13.47
CA LEU A 36 -12.03 1.93 -12.90
C LEU A 36 -12.68 3.28 -12.56
N LEU A 37 -12.84 3.56 -11.27
CA LEU A 37 -13.51 4.76 -10.78
C LEU A 37 -12.54 5.95 -10.66
N PRO A 38 -13.04 7.19 -10.82
CA PRO A 38 -12.25 8.41 -10.59
C PRO A 38 -11.62 8.43 -9.19
N PRO A 39 -10.49 9.12 -8.99
CA PRO A 39 -9.81 9.12 -7.71
C PRO A 39 -10.62 9.86 -6.63
N ILE A 40 -10.55 9.33 -5.42
CA ILE A 40 -11.05 9.96 -4.19
C ILE A 40 -9.87 10.38 -3.32
N ILE A 41 -10.09 11.36 -2.44
CA ILE A 41 -9.05 11.83 -1.53
C ILE A 41 -8.87 10.84 -0.39
N VAL A 42 -7.63 10.36 -0.21
CA VAL A 42 -7.17 9.66 0.98
C VAL A 42 -5.88 10.32 1.45
N ASP A 43 -5.94 10.95 2.59
CA ASP A 43 -4.78 11.55 3.25
C ASP A 43 -4.51 10.83 4.57
N LEU A 44 -3.39 10.14 4.65
CA LEU A 44 -3.01 9.38 5.85
C LEU A 44 -2.74 10.26 7.09
N ARG A 45 -2.64 11.58 6.91
CA ARG A 45 -2.54 12.54 8.03
C ARG A 45 -3.88 12.76 8.73
N GLU A 46 -4.97 12.38 8.07
CA GLU A 46 -6.34 12.54 8.54
C GLU A 46 -6.91 11.18 8.96
N ASP A 47 -7.73 11.17 10.01
CA ASP A 47 -8.48 9.99 10.42
C ASP A 47 -9.81 9.91 9.64
N ASN A 48 -9.69 9.82 8.30
CA ASN A 48 -10.80 9.78 7.39
C ASN A 48 -10.69 8.58 6.45
N TRP A 49 -11.78 7.79 6.37
CA TRP A 49 -11.90 6.65 5.47
C TRP A 49 -13.08 6.86 4.52
N PRO A 50 -12.86 6.86 3.20
CA PRO A 50 -13.84 7.41 2.25
C PRO A 50 -14.97 6.46 1.82
N GLY A 51 -15.13 5.30 2.43
CA GLY A 51 -16.20 4.36 2.05
C GLY A 51 -15.93 2.92 2.49
N ASP A 52 -16.76 2.00 2.01
CA ASP A 52 -16.66 0.57 2.29
C ASP A 52 -15.94 -0.14 1.15
N PHE A 53 -14.90 -0.89 1.46
CA PHE A 53 -14.08 -1.64 0.50
C PHE A 53 -13.80 -3.04 1.02
N ASP A 54 -13.85 -4.04 0.12
CA ASP A 54 -13.55 -5.43 0.46
C ASP A 54 -12.05 -5.72 0.49
N ALA A 55 -11.26 -4.91 -0.21
CA ALA A 55 -9.81 -5.03 -0.28
C ALA A 55 -9.15 -3.66 -0.46
N VAL A 56 -7.90 -3.57 -0.03
CA VAL A 56 -7.04 -2.41 -0.21
C VAL A 56 -5.73 -2.85 -0.87
N PHE A 57 -5.31 -2.12 -1.89
CA PHE A 57 -4.00 -2.28 -2.52
C PHE A 57 -3.20 -0.98 -2.37
N SER A 58 -2.02 -1.07 -1.80
CA SER A 58 -1.09 0.05 -1.70
C SER A 58 0.24 -0.31 -2.35
N ALA A 59 0.67 0.50 -3.30
CA ALA A 59 1.93 0.30 -4.01
C ALA A 59 2.86 1.48 -3.83
N ASN A 60 4.11 1.19 -3.46
CA ASN A 60 5.19 2.17 -3.37
C ASN A 60 4.89 3.35 -2.44
N THR A 61 4.15 3.13 -1.36
CA THR A 61 3.78 4.15 -0.37
C THR A 61 4.61 4.04 0.91
N ALA A 62 4.76 2.84 1.45
CA ALA A 62 5.35 2.61 2.78
C ALA A 62 6.79 3.10 2.92
N HIS A 63 7.57 3.10 1.83
CA HIS A 63 8.96 3.59 1.84
C HIS A 63 9.08 5.09 1.49
N ILE A 64 7.98 5.73 1.05
CA ILE A 64 7.94 7.15 0.70
C ILE A 64 7.52 8.01 1.89
N VAL A 65 6.42 7.63 2.57
CA VAL A 65 5.89 8.37 3.71
C VAL A 65 6.68 8.07 4.99
N GLY A 66 6.62 8.97 5.97
CA GLY A 66 7.23 8.73 7.28
C GLY A 66 6.57 7.58 8.03
N TRP A 67 7.29 6.97 8.98
CA TRP A 67 6.80 5.81 9.73
C TRP A 67 5.45 6.05 10.43
N PRO A 68 5.16 7.21 11.07
CA PRO A 68 3.85 7.46 11.65
C PRO A 68 2.69 7.33 10.65
N LEU A 69 2.90 7.70 9.39
CA LEU A 69 1.89 7.54 8.34
C LEU A 69 1.76 6.10 7.87
N VAL A 70 2.83 5.30 7.92
CA VAL A 70 2.75 3.85 7.71
C VAL A 70 1.88 3.21 8.80
N GLU A 71 2.12 3.54 10.06
CA GLU A 71 1.29 3.06 11.20
C GLU A 71 -0.17 3.49 11.04
N GLN A 72 -0.43 4.74 10.67
CA GLN A 72 -1.78 5.23 10.40
C GLN A 72 -2.46 4.50 9.25
N MET A 73 -1.74 4.17 8.19
CA MET A 73 -2.27 3.36 7.09
C MET A 73 -2.75 1.99 7.59
N PHE A 74 -1.94 1.29 8.39
CA PHE A 74 -2.34 0.02 8.99
C PHE A 74 -3.53 0.17 9.96
N ALA A 75 -3.58 1.25 10.75
CA ALA A 75 -4.68 1.54 11.65
C ALA A 75 -6.00 1.75 10.89
N LEU A 76 -5.98 2.57 9.83
CA LEU A 76 -7.15 2.83 8.99
C LEU A 76 -7.61 1.56 8.29
N VAL A 77 -6.71 0.86 7.61
CA VAL A 77 -7.03 -0.38 6.90
C VAL A 77 -7.56 -1.45 7.87
N GLY A 78 -6.87 -1.62 9.01
CA GLY A 78 -7.28 -2.58 10.04
C GLY A 78 -8.64 -2.27 10.65
N ARG A 79 -9.01 -0.99 10.80
CA ARG A 79 -10.31 -0.55 11.35
C ARG A 79 -11.45 -0.76 10.34
N HIS A 80 -11.22 -0.46 9.08
CA HIS A 80 -12.29 -0.33 8.08
C HIS A 80 -12.44 -1.52 7.15
N LEU A 81 -11.42 -2.37 6.98
CA LEU A 81 -11.61 -3.60 6.21
C LEU A 81 -12.61 -4.53 6.91
N PRO A 82 -13.55 -5.13 6.16
CA PRO A 82 -14.44 -6.14 6.70
C PRO A 82 -13.66 -7.41 7.09
N LYS A 83 -14.27 -8.23 7.92
CA LYS A 83 -13.76 -9.57 8.24
C LYS A 83 -13.42 -10.34 6.97
N GLY A 84 -12.22 -10.91 6.91
CA GLY A 84 -11.73 -11.64 5.74
C GLY A 84 -11.28 -10.74 4.59
N GLY A 85 -11.42 -9.42 4.71
CA GLY A 85 -10.92 -8.46 3.74
C GLY A 85 -9.39 -8.55 3.58
N VAL A 86 -8.90 -8.16 2.41
CA VAL A 86 -7.50 -8.30 2.03
C VAL A 86 -6.82 -6.94 1.96
N PHE A 87 -5.63 -6.86 2.57
CA PHE A 87 -4.70 -5.76 2.35
C PHE A 87 -3.47 -6.26 1.63
N ALA A 88 -3.21 -5.75 0.43
CA ALA A 88 -2.06 -6.06 -0.39
C ALA A 88 -1.10 -4.86 -0.43
N LEU A 89 0.10 -5.04 0.12
CA LEU A 89 1.13 -4.01 0.24
C LEU A 89 2.30 -4.35 -0.66
N TYR A 90 2.54 -3.53 -1.68
CA TYR A 90 3.61 -3.72 -2.65
C TYR A 90 4.74 -2.72 -2.45
N GLY A 91 5.97 -3.20 -2.49
CA GLY A 91 7.18 -2.38 -2.45
C GLY A 91 8.42 -3.18 -2.07
N PRO A 92 9.57 -2.51 -1.90
CA PRO A 92 10.77 -3.14 -1.35
C PRO A 92 10.68 -3.22 0.17
N PHE A 93 11.24 -4.29 0.74
CA PHE A 93 11.38 -4.48 2.20
C PHE A 93 12.77 -5.02 2.53
N ASN A 94 13.26 -4.66 3.72
CA ASN A 94 14.42 -5.28 4.33
C ASN A 94 13.98 -6.48 5.16
N TYR A 95 14.86 -7.45 5.34
CA TYR A 95 14.63 -8.66 6.15
C TYR A 95 15.79 -8.82 7.12
N ASN A 96 15.48 -9.06 8.39
CA ASN A 96 16.47 -9.17 9.47
C ASN A 96 17.43 -7.96 9.55
N GLY A 97 16.91 -6.75 9.23
CA GLY A 97 17.70 -5.52 9.21
C GLY A 97 18.66 -5.37 8.02
N GLU A 98 18.57 -6.25 7.01
CA GLU A 98 19.46 -6.25 5.86
C GLU A 98 18.74 -5.95 4.56
N TYR A 99 19.45 -5.32 3.62
CA TYR A 99 18.97 -5.11 2.26
C TYR A 99 18.97 -6.43 1.48
N THR A 100 17.95 -6.63 0.65
CA THR A 100 17.83 -7.84 -0.21
C THR A 100 18.68 -7.72 -1.48
N SER A 101 19.18 -6.53 -1.82
CA SER A 101 20.02 -6.28 -2.98
C SER A 101 20.81 -4.98 -2.84
N ASP A 102 21.88 -4.84 -3.61
CA ASP A 102 22.65 -3.58 -3.68
C ASP A 102 21.83 -2.44 -4.32
N SER A 103 20.93 -2.77 -5.25
CA SER A 103 19.99 -1.79 -5.83
C SER A 103 19.03 -1.24 -4.78
N ASN A 104 18.50 -2.08 -3.88
CA ASN A 104 17.64 -1.62 -2.78
C ASN A 104 18.43 -0.75 -1.79
N ARG A 105 19.69 -1.09 -1.50
CA ARG A 105 20.56 -0.26 -0.66
C ARG A 105 20.76 1.14 -1.27
N THR A 106 21.08 1.20 -2.55
CA THR A 106 21.26 2.47 -3.27
C THR A 106 19.96 3.28 -3.29
N PHE A 107 18.83 2.62 -3.50
CA PHE A 107 17.51 3.23 -3.50
C PHE A 107 17.14 3.79 -2.12
N ASP A 108 17.37 3.05 -1.05
CA ASP A 108 17.12 3.51 0.33
C ASP A 108 17.97 4.77 0.65
N HIS A 109 19.24 4.77 0.29
CA HIS A 109 20.10 5.95 0.46
C HIS A 109 19.60 7.17 -0.32
N MET A 110 19.07 6.96 -1.52
CA MET A 110 18.46 8.03 -2.32
C MET A 110 17.19 8.58 -1.66
N LEU A 111 16.32 7.70 -1.16
CA LEU A 111 15.10 8.08 -0.46
C LEU A 111 15.41 8.93 0.77
N ARG A 112 16.33 8.47 1.62
CA ARG A 112 16.69 9.16 2.88
C ARG A 112 17.38 10.50 2.64
N ARG A 113 18.11 10.66 1.53
CA ARG A 113 18.69 11.97 1.16
C ARG A 113 17.61 12.98 0.74
N ARG A 114 16.51 12.52 0.12
CA ARG A 114 15.37 13.37 -0.26
C ARG A 114 14.51 13.73 0.94
N ASN A 115 14.22 12.75 1.76
CA ASN A 115 13.45 12.90 2.99
C ASN A 115 13.97 11.90 4.04
N PRO A 116 14.59 12.36 5.15
CA PRO A 116 15.10 11.47 6.20
C PRO A 116 14.05 10.56 6.85
N ALA A 117 12.77 10.93 6.77
CA ALA A 117 11.66 10.11 7.26
C ALA A 117 11.27 8.97 6.31
N SER A 118 11.66 9.05 5.03
CA SER A 118 11.48 7.98 4.04
C SER A 118 12.53 6.88 4.23
N GLY A 119 12.30 5.72 3.62
CA GLY A 119 13.26 4.62 3.58
C GLY A 119 12.57 3.27 3.48
N ILE A 120 13.29 2.27 2.98
CA ILE A 120 12.81 0.89 2.91
C ILE A 120 12.52 0.40 4.33
N ARG A 121 11.34 -0.18 4.52
CA ARG A 121 10.87 -0.65 5.83
C ARG A 121 11.28 -2.09 6.06
N ASP A 122 11.49 -2.44 7.34
CA ASP A 122 11.79 -3.81 7.75
C ASP A 122 10.49 -4.64 7.73
N PHE A 123 10.55 -5.80 7.10
CA PHE A 123 9.44 -6.74 6.99
C PHE A 123 8.86 -7.11 8.36
N GLU A 124 9.72 -7.39 9.34
CA GLU A 124 9.32 -7.79 10.68
C GLU A 124 8.55 -6.66 11.39
N GLN A 125 8.96 -5.41 11.19
CA GLN A 125 8.26 -4.25 11.75
C GLN A 125 6.90 -4.04 11.10
N ILE A 126 6.80 -4.24 9.78
CA ILE A 126 5.54 -4.21 9.02
C ILE A 126 4.58 -5.28 9.53
N VAL A 127 5.03 -6.53 9.67
CA VAL A 127 4.20 -7.64 10.15
C VAL A 127 3.73 -7.41 11.59
N ALA A 128 4.62 -6.95 12.47
CA ALA A 128 4.26 -6.62 13.86
C ALA A 128 3.21 -5.50 13.92
N THR A 129 3.34 -4.50 13.05
CA THR A 129 2.35 -3.40 12.96
C THR A 129 1.01 -3.88 12.43
N ALA A 130 1.02 -4.70 11.38
CA ALA A 130 -0.20 -5.32 10.83
C ALA A 130 -0.96 -6.12 11.90
N ASN A 131 -0.25 -6.95 12.65
CA ASN A 131 -0.83 -7.78 13.72
C ASN A 131 -1.51 -6.93 14.81
N ARG A 132 -0.90 -5.80 15.22
CA ARG A 132 -1.52 -4.88 16.19
C ARG A 132 -2.87 -4.31 15.72
N HIS A 133 -3.10 -4.27 14.41
CA HIS A 133 -4.34 -3.77 13.80
C HIS A 133 -5.25 -4.88 13.26
N GLY A 134 -5.02 -6.14 13.69
CA GLY A 134 -5.84 -7.28 13.33
C GLY A 134 -5.70 -7.72 11.86
N LEU A 135 -4.55 -7.43 11.26
CA LEU A 135 -4.20 -7.84 9.90
C LEU A 135 -3.10 -8.91 9.98
N MET A 136 -3.41 -10.13 9.59
CA MET A 136 -2.48 -11.25 9.63
C MET A 136 -1.86 -11.50 8.26
N LEU A 137 -0.53 -11.60 8.21
CA LEU A 137 0.18 -11.96 6.98
C LEU A 137 -0.21 -13.37 6.53
N GLN A 138 -0.63 -13.50 5.27
CA GLN A 138 -0.96 -14.78 4.63
C GLN A 138 0.14 -15.22 3.67
N HIS A 139 0.63 -14.28 2.87
CA HIS A 139 1.63 -14.55 1.85
C HIS A 139 2.62 -13.40 1.71
N ASP A 140 3.85 -13.76 1.37
CA ASP A 140 4.94 -12.86 1.00
C ASP A 140 5.44 -13.30 -0.39
N HIS A 141 4.96 -12.62 -1.44
CA HIS A 141 5.25 -12.96 -2.82
C HIS A 141 6.48 -12.21 -3.32
N ALA A 142 7.44 -12.93 -3.90
CA ALA A 142 8.54 -12.31 -4.62
C ALA A 142 8.02 -11.66 -5.92
N MET A 143 8.41 -10.42 -6.14
CA MET A 143 8.01 -9.62 -7.28
C MET A 143 9.25 -9.13 -8.04
N PRO A 144 9.12 -8.75 -9.33
CA PRO A 144 10.23 -8.20 -10.10
C PRO A 144 10.92 -7.02 -9.42
N ALA A 145 12.17 -6.78 -9.78
CA ALA A 145 13.00 -5.66 -9.31
C ALA A 145 13.17 -5.61 -7.78
N ASN A 146 13.32 -6.78 -7.15
CA ASN A 146 13.52 -6.92 -5.70
C ASN A 146 12.40 -6.30 -4.84
N ASN A 147 11.19 -6.25 -5.39
CA ASN A 147 9.98 -5.91 -4.65
C ASN A 147 9.32 -7.16 -4.08
N ARG A 148 8.40 -6.94 -3.16
CA ARG A 148 7.54 -7.96 -2.55
C ARG A 148 6.10 -7.49 -2.62
N LEU A 149 5.17 -8.44 -2.65
CA LEU A 149 3.76 -8.20 -2.40
C LEU A 149 3.37 -8.93 -1.12
N LEU A 150 3.17 -8.17 -0.05
CA LEU A 150 2.74 -8.69 1.24
C LEU A 150 1.21 -8.72 1.27
N GLN A 151 0.63 -9.90 1.40
CA GLN A 151 -0.81 -10.08 1.46
C GLN A 151 -1.23 -10.34 2.91
N PHE A 152 -2.01 -9.43 3.46
CA PHE A 152 -2.61 -9.54 4.79
C PHE A 152 -4.11 -9.83 4.67
N ARG A 153 -4.65 -10.51 5.67
CA ARG A 153 -6.08 -10.75 5.82
C ARG A 153 -6.59 -10.19 7.16
N LYS A 154 -7.72 -9.50 7.12
CA LYS A 154 -8.39 -9.02 8.32
C LYS A 154 -8.92 -10.20 9.11
N LEU A 155 -8.46 -10.34 10.36
CA LEU A 155 -8.95 -11.35 11.30
C LEU A 155 -10.33 -10.98 11.82
N THR A 156 -11.05 -12.00 12.32
CA THR A 156 -12.22 -11.78 13.16
C THR A 156 -11.75 -11.31 14.52
N PRO A 157 -12.38 -10.31 15.15
CA PRO A 157 -12.30 -10.19 16.60
C PRO A 157 -12.86 -11.50 17.19
N GLU A 158 -12.09 -12.11 18.09
CA GLU A 158 -12.63 -13.21 18.92
C GLU A 158 -13.73 -12.67 19.84
#